data_b34776ed89f3bea075d9638d20418e01
#
_entry.id   b34776ed89f3bea075d9638d20418e01
#
_cell.length_a   1.000
_cell.length_b   1.000
_cell.length_c   1.000
_cell.angle_alpha   90.00
_cell.angle_beta   90.00
_cell.angle_gamma   90.00
#
_symmetry.space_group_name_H-M   'P 1'
#
loop_
_entity.id
_entity.type
_entity.pdbx_description
1 polymer ?
#
loop_
_entity_poly.entity_id
_entity_poly.type
_entity_poly.pdbx_seq_one_letter_code
_entity_poly.pdbx_strand_id
1 'polypeptide(L)'
;MRKTAAIPALGLTALLLALAAAPACKTPIPADVPGEFTFHGVAVHPAAVRALYRSTTGLLDLAEFKTDLEAQPWEEQPGWWVVVYDEDFATGRSPFFAYAAFPGPITGGAETYILSITFNEGEPADIDNIILLQKNGSWLGLEGIWPEGSACNGGIQSERLDGDNFMFSRELTPPDLLALSIDPRLELSPNEDLEAMSDSCYAAANYVYSLTQNRQDLVSVRLYDEPVQDEKGRTERYRYQSCFNRLFNEYLSRGKTALTPKEVDEFAARFRDACLTPAEVVPAAAPVGK
;
A
#
# COMPACT_ATOMS: atom_id res chain seq x y z
N MET A 1 -14.06 -78.46 40.64
CA MET A 1 -15.06 -77.44 40.26
C MET A 1 -14.49 -76.08 40.55
N ARG A 2 -13.92 -75.41 39.55
CA ARG A 2 -13.39 -74.07 39.68
C ARG A 2 -14.34 -73.12 38.95
N LYS A 3 -14.90 -72.17 39.66
CA LYS A 3 -15.74 -71.08 39.09
C LYS A 3 -14.84 -69.96 38.64
N THR A 4 -14.82 -69.69 37.34
CA THR A 4 -14.21 -68.57 36.73
C THR A 4 -15.16 -67.37 36.82
N ALA A 5 -14.72 -66.29 37.46
CA ALA A 5 -15.42 -65.03 37.51
C ALA A 5 -15.01 -64.15 36.28
N ALA A 6 -16.00 -63.72 35.54
CA ALA A 6 -15.82 -62.79 34.43
C ALA A 6 -15.71 -61.38 34.97
N ILE A 7 -14.69 -60.67 34.52
CA ILE A 7 -14.47 -59.22 34.78
C ILE A 7 -15.13 -58.46 33.63
N PRO A 8 -16.00 -57.48 33.88
CA PRO A 8 -16.54 -56.62 32.80
C PRO A 8 -15.51 -55.60 32.36
N ALA A 9 -15.26 -55.53 31.07
CA ALA A 9 -14.44 -54.54 30.42
C ALA A 9 -15.14 -53.16 30.47
N LEU A 10 -14.58 -52.25 31.27
CA LEU A 10 -14.93 -50.82 31.19
C LEU A 10 -14.40 -50.24 29.88
N GLY A 11 -15.32 -49.92 29.00
CA GLY A 11 -15.04 -49.19 27.77
C GLY A 11 -14.62 -47.78 28.10
N LEU A 12 -13.33 -47.47 27.88
CA LEU A 12 -12.77 -46.14 27.93
C LEU A 12 -13.13 -45.44 26.61
N THR A 13 -14.23 -44.69 26.61
CA THR A 13 -14.59 -43.84 25.50
C THR A 13 -13.66 -42.62 25.52
N ALA A 14 -12.59 -42.67 24.74
CA ALA A 14 -11.73 -41.52 24.50
C ALA A 14 -12.53 -40.46 23.70
N LEU A 15 -12.97 -39.42 24.39
CA LEU A 15 -13.56 -38.22 23.80
C LEU A 15 -12.42 -37.43 23.14
N LEU A 16 -12.17 -37.70 21.86
CA LEU A 16 -11.33 -36.87 21.01
C LEU A 16 -12.02 -35.51 20.85
N LEU A 17 -11.67 -34.54 21.70
CA LEU A 17 -11.91 -33.15 21.43
C LEU A 17 -11.01 -32.78 20.24
N ALA A 18 -11.58 -32.86 19.03
CA ALA A 18 -11.05 -32.16 17.87
C ALA A 18 -11.18 -30.67 18.17
N LEU A 19 -10.09 -30.03 18.64
CA LEU A 19 -9.93 -28.60 18.48
C LEU A 19 -9.89 -28.35 16.96
N ALA A 20 -11.06 -28.11 16.39
CA ALA A 20 -11.15 -27.45 15.12
C ALA A 20 -10.53 -26.05 15.34
N ALA A 21 -9.28 -25.88 14.92
CA ALA A 21 -8.74 -24.56 14.65
C ALA A 21 -9.75 -23.92 13.70
N ALA A 22 -10.58 -23.04 14.25
CA ALA A 22 -11.41 -22.18 13.42
C ALA A 22 -10.44 -21.50 12.48
N PRO A 23 -10.62 -21.62 11.14
CA PRO A 23 -9.88 -20.77 10.23
C PRO A 23 -10.18 -19.37 10.73
N ALA A 24 -9.12 -18.58 10.98
CA ALA A 24 -9.27 -17.15 11.21
C ALA A 24 -10.20 -16.69 10.08
N CYS A 25 -11.44 -16.40 10.41
CA CYS A 25 -12.33 -15.70 9.52
C CYS A 25 -11.63 -14.38 9.24
N LYS A 26 -10.84 -14.34 8.17
CA LYS A 26 -10.77 -13.13 7.39
C LYS A 26 -12.23 -12.86 7.05
N THR A 27 -12.85 -12.00 7.84
CA THR A 27 -14.10 -11.36 7.43
C THR A 27 -13.78 -10.92 6.01
N PRO A 28 -14.49 -11.40 4.98
CA PRO A 28 -14.34 -10.81 3.68
C PRO A 28 -14.65 -9.34 3.95
N ILE A 29 -13.63 -8.49 3.78
CA ILE A 29 -13.86 -7.07 3.58
C ILE A 29 -14.90 -7.10 2.49
N PRO A 30 -16.12 -6.49 2.68
CA PRO A 30 -17.04 -6.38 1.58
C PRO A 30 -16.17 -5.75 0.49
N ALA A 31 -15.88 -6.53 -0.55
CA ALA A 31 -15.34 -5.97 -1.74
C ALA A 31 -16.44 -5.03 -2.20
N ASP A 32 -16.29 -3.74 -1.90
CA ASP A 32 -16.96 -2.74 -2.70
C ASP A 32 -16.40 -3.03 -4.08
N VAL A 33 -17.21 -3.81 -4.81
CA VAL A 33 -16.87 -4.25 -6.15
C VAL A 33 -16.53 -2.97 -6.89
N PRO A 34 -15.34 -2.84 -7.48
CA PRO A 34 -14.98 -1.66 -8.23
C PRO A 34 -16.16 -1.31 -9.12
N GLY A 35 -16.69 -0.10 -9.00
CA GLY A 35 -17.89 0.29 -9.71
C GLY A 35 -17.61 0.32 -11.20
N GLU A 36 -18.64 0.20 -11.99
CA GLU A 36 -18.51 0.21 -13.44
C GLU A 36 -17.96 1.55 -13.93
N PHE A 37 -16.67 1.64 -14.17
CA PHE A 37 -16.05 2.75 -14.90
C PHE A 37 -16.18 2.48 -16.38
N THR A 38 -17.30 2.95 -16.97
CA THR A 38 -17.66 2.60 -18.34
C THR A 38 -17.83 3.83 -19.25
N PHE A 39 -17.66 3.59 -20.53
CA PHE A 39 -18.02 4.51 -21.60
C PHE A 39 -18.86 3.76 -22.63
N HIS A 40 -20.09 4.23 -22.91
CA HIS A 40 -21.09 3.53 -23.72
C HIS A 40 -21.40 2.09 -23.27
N GLY A 41 -21.35 1.84 -21.94
CA GLY A 41 -21.64 0.51 -21.36
C GLY A 41 -20.50 -0.51 -21.51
N VAL A 42 -19.33 -0.08 -21.95
CA VAL A 42 -18.10 -0.89 -22.02
C VAL A 42 -17.08 -0.33 -21.02
N ALA A 43 -16.36 -1.20 -20.32
CA ALA A 43 -15.31 -0.76 -19.41
C ALA A 43 -14.30 0.16 -20.14
N VAL A 44 -13.91 1.26 -19.50
CA VAL A 44 -12.92 2.15 -20.06
C VAL A 44 -11.60 1.37 -20.23
N HIS A 45 -11.05 1.41 -21.43
CA HIS A 45 -9.88 0.63 -21.76
C HIS A 45 -8.66 1.04 -20.93
N PRO A 46 -7.89 0.12 -20.31
CA PRO A 46 -6.72 0.47 -19.50
C PRO A 46 -5.67 1.32 -20.24
N ALA A 47 -5.51 1.11 -21.56
CA ALA A 47 -4.62 1.94 -22.36
C ALA A 47 -5.08 3.42 -22.43
N ALA A 48 -6.41 3.69 -22.33
CA ALA A 48 -6.91 5.07 -22.26
C ALA A 48 -6.55 5.71 -20.90
N VAL A 49 -6.67 4.94 -19.81
CA VAL A 49 -6.25 5.40 -18.48
C VAL A 49 -4.75 5.67 -18.45
N ARG A 50 -3.93 4.76 -19.01
CA ARG A 50 -2.48 4.98 -19.15
C ARG A 50 -2.16 6.23 -19.97
N ALA A 51 -2.86 6.44 -21.08
CA ALA A 51 -2.67 7.63 -21.92
C ALA A 51 -3.01 8.93 -21.17
N LEU A 52 -4.10 8.93 -20.37
CA LEU A 52 -4.46 10.03 -19.49
C LEU A 52 -3.40 10.26 -18.42
N TYR A 53 -2.97 9.20 -17.74
CA TYR A 53 -1.96 9.25 -16.68
C TYR A 53 -0.63 9.86 -17.16
N ARG A 54 -0.26 9.60 -18.42
CA ARG A 54 0.94 10.13 -19.07
C ARG A 54 0.73 11.46 -19.79
N SER A 55 -0.50 11.94 -19.82
CA SER A 55 -0.85 13.16 -20.53
C SER A 55 -0.28 14.39 -19.82
N THR A 56 0.37 15.27 -20.57
CA THR A 56 0.83 16.57 -20.05
C THR A 56 -0.32 17.57 -19.82
N THR A 57 -1.46 17.33 -20.45
CA THR A 57 -2.67 18.16 -20.31
C THR A 57 -3.59 17.67 -19.20
N GLY A 58 -3.45 16.42 -18.78
CA GLY A 58 -4.37 15.78 -17.84
C GLY A 58 -5.78 15.58 -18.41
N LEU A 59 -5.96 15.64 -19.74
CA LEU A 59 -7.24 15.49 -20.42
C LEU A 59 -7.18 14.44 -21.51
N LEU A 60 -8.28 13.65 -21.65
CA LEU A 60 -8.44 12.66 -22.70
C LEU A 60 -9.88 12.60 -23.17
N ASP A 61 -10.12 12.56 -24.48
CA ASP A 61 -11.43 12.27 -25.06
C ASP A 61 -11.55 10.79 -25.43
N LEU A 62 -12.41 10.09 -24.71
CA LEU A 62 -12.68 8.65 -24.95
C LEU A 62 -13.32 8.39 -26.33
N ALA A 63 -14.06 9.36 -26.88
CA ALA A 63 -14.65 9.22 -28.19
C ALA A 63 -13.61 9.22 -29.33
N GLU A 64 -12.48 9.87 -29.12
CA GLU A 64 -11.37 9.92 -30.08
C GLU A 64 -10.29 8.88 -29.79
N PHE A 65 -10.28 8.29 -28.60
CA PHE A 65 -9.26 7.30 -28.21
C PHE A 65 -9.45 6.00 -29.00
N LYS A 66 -8.36 5.52 -29.57
CA LYS A 66 -8.31 4.27 -30.35
C LYS A 66 -7.09 3.46 -29.93
N THR A 67 -7.30 2.16 -29.85
CA THR A 67 -6.24 1.19 -29.61
C THR A 67 -6.59 -0.13 -30.27
N ASP A 68 -5.60 -0.86 -30.72
CA ASP A 68 -5.75 -2.22 -31.26
C ASP A 68 -5.46 -3.28 -30.17
N LEU A 69 -5.12 -2.83 -28.95
CA LEU A 69 -4.86 -3.72 -27.82
C LEU A 69 -6.18 -4.26 -27.25
N GLU A 70 -6.15 -5.47 -26.75
CA GLU A 70 -7.28 -6.08 -26.04
C GLU A 70 -7.17 -5.84 -24.54
N ALA A 71 -8.25 -5.35 -23.94
CA ALA A 71 -8.38 -5.26 -22.48
C ALA A 71 -9.13 -6.48 -21.98
N GLN A 72 -8.71 -7.01 -20.85
CA GLN A 72 -9.36 -8.15 -20.20
C GLN A 72 -9.53 -7.93 -18.69
N PRO A 73 -10.51 -8.58 -18.05
CA PRO A 73 -10.54 -8.66 -16.60
C PRO A 73 -9.26 -9.32 -16.10
N TRP A 74 -8.70 -8.80 -15.02
CA TRP A 74 -7.52 -9.41 -14.42
C TRP A 74 -7.93 -10.59 -13.53
N GLU A 75 -7.61 -11.80 -13.95
CA GLU A 75 -8.08 -13.03 -13.28
C GLU A 75 -7.61 -13.14 -11.82
N GLU A 76 -6.40 -12.64 -11.51
CA GLU A 76 -5.81 -12.68 -10.18
C GLU A 76 -6.38 -11.62 -9.24
N GLN A 77 -6.99 -10.55 -9.78
CA GLN A 77 -7.54 -9.45 -9.03
C GLN A 77 -8.96 -9.09 -9.50
N PRO A 78 -10.00 -9.69 -8.91
CA PRO A 78 -11.38 -9.42 -9.30
C PRO A 78 -11.73 -7.94 -9.27
N GLY A 79 -12.35 -7.45 -10.33
CA GLY A 79 -12.75 -6.05 -10.48
C GLY A 79 -11.67 -5.15 -11.11
N TRP A 80 -10.50 -5.70 -11.39
CA TRP A 80 -9.46 -5.01 -12.13
C TRP A 80 -9.56 -5.30 -13.63
N TRP A 81 -9.13 -4.32 -14.42
CA TRP A 81 -8.97 -4.45 -15.86
C TRP A 81 -7.51 -4.27 -16.23
N VAL A 82 -7.01 -5.13 -17.12
CA VAL A 82 -5.60 -5.13 -17.52
C VAL A 82 -5.47 -5.11 -19.04
N VAL A 83 -4.42 -4.43 -19.52
CA VAL A 83 -3.89 -4.54 -20.88
C VAL A 83 -2.42 -4.92 -20.79
N VAL A 84 -2.02 -5.89 -21.64
CA VAL A 84 -0.63 -6.34 -21.76
C VAL A 84 -0.07 -5.82 -23.08
N TYR A 85 1.16 -5.36 -23.09
CA TYR A 85 1.85 -4.86 -24.28
C TYR A 85 2.81 -5.93 -24.78
N ASP A 86 2.73 -6.22 -26.09
CA ASP A 86 3.63 -7.16 -26.76
C ASP A 86 4.97 -6.49 -27.10
N GLU A 87 5.71 -6.10 -26.08
CA GLU A 87 7.04 -5.54 -26.23
C GLU A 87 8.07 -6.49 -25.60
N ASP A 88 9.16 -6.74 -26.34
CA ASP A 88 10.21 -7.65 -25.88
C ASP A 88 11.21 -6.89 -25.01
N PHE A 89 11.07 -7.02 -23.69
CA PHE A 89 11.95 -6.35 -22.74
C PHE A 89 13.09 -7.25 -22.26
N ALA A 90 14.20 -6.61 -21.95
CA ALA A 90 15.41 -7.28 -21.45
C ALA A 90 15.17 -8.10 -20.15
N THR A 91 14.11 -7.80 -19.41
CA THR A 91 13.71 -8.51 -18.19
C THR A 91 12.91 -9.79 -18.44
N GLY A 92 12.44 -10.02 -19.68
CA GLY A 92 11.54 -11.13 -20.04
C GLY A 92 10.13 -11.00 -19.44
N ARG A 93 9.76 -9.84 -18.89
CA ARG A 93 8.40 -9.53 -18.42
C ARG A 93 7.71 -8.62 -19.44
N SER A 94 6.52 -9.01 -19.88
CA SER A 94 5.70 -8.15 -20.75
C SER A 94 5.21 -6.94 -19.94
N PRO A 95 5.34 -5.72 -20.45
CA PRO A 95 4.76 -4.55 -19.81
C PRO A 95 3.25 -4.68 -19.74
N PHE A 96 2.67 -4.16 -18.67
CA PHE A 96 1.24 -4.12 -18.51
C PHE A 96 0.78 -2.82 -17.84
N PHE A 97 -0.50 -2.54 -17.95
CA PHE A 97 -1.18 -1.50 -17.19
C PHE A 97 -2.54 -2.03 -16.75
N ALA A 98 -2.82 -1.95 -15.47
CA ALA A 98 -4.07 -2.39 -14.88
C ALA A 98 -4.67 -1.32 -13.97
N TYR A 99 -5.97 -1.36 -13.79
CA TYR A 99 -6.66 -0.49 -12.84
C TYR A 99 -7.87 -1.16 -12.21
N ALA A 100 -8.21 -0.71 -10.99
CA ALA A 100 -9.52 -0.85 -10.37
C ALA A 100 -10.14 0.54 -10.17
N ALA A 101 -11.45 0.67 -10.34
CA ALA A 101 -12.14 1.95 -10.23
C ALA A 101 -13.10 1.97 -9.03
N PHE A 102 -13.05 3.05 -8.25
CA PHE A 102 -13.93 3.30 -7.13
C PHE A 102 -14.74 4.56 -7.41
N PRO A 103 -16.08 4.43 -7.66
CA PRO A 103 -16.91 5.57 -8.00
C PRO A 103 -17.12 6.45 -6.77
N GLY A 104 -16.80 7.72 -6.92
CA GLY A 104 -17.05 8.75 -5.94
C GLY A 104 -18.37 9.51 -6.19
N PRO A 105 -18.62 10.60 -5.46
CA PRO A 105 -19.80 11.42 -5.63
C PRO A 105 -19.83 12.12 -6.98
N ILE A 106 -21.04 12.37 -7.50
CA ILE A 106 -21.23 13.21 -8.68
C ILE A 106 -21.15 14.67 -8.25
N THR A 107 -20.18 15.41 -8.79
CA THR A 107 -19.96 16.82 -8.46
C THR A 107 -20.07 17.68 -9.72
N GLY A 108 -20.97 18.66 -9.70
CA GLY A 108 -21.15 19.57 -10.84
C GLY A 108 -21.60 18.91 -12.14
N GLY A 109 -22.18 17.69 -12.06
CA GLY A 109 -22.60 16.91 -13.24
C GLY A 109 -21.49 16.01 -13.81
N ALA A 110 -20.29 16.03 -13.26
CA ALA A 110 -19.22 15.11 -13.59
C ALA A 110 -19.20 13.94 -12.59
N GLU A 111 -18.92 12.74 -13.10
CA GLU A 111 -18.68 11.54 -12.29
C GLU A 111 -17.23 11.57 -11.79
N THR A 112 -17.04 11.41 -10.49
CA THR A 112 -15.70 11.33 -9.88
C THR A 112 -15.34 9.86 -9.69
N TYR A 113 -14.08 9.52 -9.97
CA TYR A 113 -13.52 8.20 -9.75
C TYR A 113 -12.15 8.29 -9.07
N ILE A 114 -11.91 7.39 -8.14
CA ILE A 114 -10.55 7.07 -7.70
C ILE A 114 -10.16 5.79 -8.41
N LEU A 115 -9.02 5.81 -9.09
CA LEU A 115 -8.46 4.58 -9.66
C LEU A 115 -7.22 4.18 -8.88
N SER A 116 -7.21 2.93 -8.44
CA SER A 116 -5.97 2.26 -8.14
C SER A 116 -5.38 1.74 -9.44
N ILE A 117 -4.13 2.02 -9.68
CA ILE A 117 -3.43 1.58 -10.87
C ILE A 117 -2.18 0.81 -10.49
N THR A 118 -1.93 -0.27 -11.22
CA THR A 118 -0.68 -1.04 -11.14
C THR A 118 -0.15 -1.19 -12.55
N PHE A 119 1.12 -0.93 -12.75
CA PHE A 119 1.73 -1.05 -14.05
C PHE A 119 3.18 -1.49 -13.96
N ASN A 120 3.65 -2.07 -15.06
CA ASN A 120 5.05 -2.42 -15.27
C ASN A 120 5.46 -1.96 -16.67
N GLU A 121 6.61 -1.31 -16.77
CA GLU A 121 7.16 -0.82 -18.03
C GLU A 121 8.36 -1.64 -18.51
N GLY A 122 8.42 -2.91 -18.07
CA GLY A 122 9.55 -3.78 -18.32
C GLY A 122 10.60 -3.75 -17.21
N GLU A 123 10.30 -3.08 -16.09
CA GLU A 123 11.16 -3.02 -14.90
C GLU A 123 10.98 -4.27 -14.02
N PRO A 124 11.93 -4.57 -13.11
CA PRO A 124 11.80 -5.73 -12.20
C PRO A 124 10.62 -5.66 -11.24
N ALA A 125 10.18 -4.47 -10.86
CA ALA A 125 9.10 -4.25 -9.91
C ALA A 125 7.87 -3.62 -10.58
N ASP A 126 6.69 -4.00 -10.12
CA ASP A 126 5.44 -3.35 -10.46
C ASP A 126 5.32 -2.05 -9.66
N ILE A 127 4.70 -1.04 -10.26
CA ILE A 127 4.50 0.28 -9.68
C ILE A 127 3.02 0.47 -9.41
N ASP A 128 2.71 0.80 -8.16
CA ASP A 128 1.35 1.12 -7.72
C ASP A 128 1.17 2.62 -7.58
N ASN A 129 -0.01 3.11 -7.94
CA ASN A 129 -0.38 4.49 -7.75
C ASN A 129 -1.89 4.63 -7.57
N ILE A 130 -2.32 5.75 -7.01
CA ILE A 130 -3.73 6.12 -6.91
C ILE A 130 -3.92 7.42 -7.68
N ILE A 131 -4.92 7.48 -8.53
CA ILE A 131 -5.28 8.68 -9.28
C ILE A 131 -6.74 9.07 -9.02
N LEU A 132 -6.96 10.38 -8.92
CA LEU A 132 -8.30 10.96 -8.89
C LEU A 132 -8.63 11.50 -10.27
N LEU A 133 -9.76 11.14 -10.80
CA LEU A 133 -10.21 11.64 -12.09
C LEU A 133 -11.70 12.01 -12.08
N GLN A 134 -12.05 12.88 -13.02
CA GLN A 134 -13.43 13.22 -13.35
C GLN A 134 -13.76 12.75 -14.76
N LYS A 135 -15.01 12.27 -14.93
CA LYS A 135 -15.57 11.90 -16.23
C LYS A 135 -16.79 12.77 -16.51
N ASN A 136 -16.76 13.47 -17.64
CA ASN A 136 -17.87 14.28 -18.11
C ASN A 136 -18.19 13.91 -19.57
N GLY A 137 -19.20 13.10 -19.78
CA GLY A 137 -19.50 12.53 -21.09
C GLY A 137 -18.34 11.65 -21.60
N SER A 138 -17.72 12.05 -22.71
CA SER A 138 -16.54 11.37 -23.27
C SER A 138 -15.21 11.85 -22.68
N TRP A 139 -15.21 12.96 -21.95
CA TRP A 139 -13.98 13.54 -21.44
C TRP A 139 -13.58 12.95 -20.09
N LEU A 140 -12.31 12.60 -19.98
CA LEU A 140 -11.63 12.28 -18.73
C LEU A 140 -10.68 13.41 -18.36
N GLY A 141 -10.73 13.86 -17.10
CA GLY A 141 -9.82 14.82 -16.51
C GLY A 141 -9.08 14.23 -15.32
N LEU A 142 -7.76 14.33 -15.29
CA LEU A 142 -6.91 13.94 -14.18
C LEU A 142 -6.85 15.08 -13.16
N GLU A 143 -7.39 14.83 -11.95
CA GLU A 143 -7.49 15.85 -10.89
C GLU A 143 -6.36 15.72 -9.85
N GLY A 144 -5.83 14.53 -9.67
CA GLY A 144 -4.78 14.29 -8.69
C GLY A 144 -4.08 12.96 -8.90
N ILE A 145 -2.82 12.92 -8.46
CA ILE A 145 -1.98 11.73 -8.46
C ILE A 145 -1.33 11.65 -7.09
N TRP A 146 -1.43 10.49 -6.44
CA TRP A 146 -0.64 10.21 -5.23
C TRP A 146 0.72 9.65 -5.65
N PRO A 147 1.76 9.84 -4.81
CA PRO A 147 3.10 9.38 -5.14
C PRO A 147 3.15 7.90 -5.50
N GLU A 148 3.87 7.59 -6.53
CA GLU A 148 4.16 6.23 -6.97
C GLU A 148 4.91 5.44 -5.90
N GLY A 149 4.69 4.13 -5.90
CA GLY A 149 5.39 3.21 -5.02
C GLY A 149 5.45 1.81 -5.60
N SER A 150 6.37 1.01 -5.07
CA SER A 150 6.50 -0.39 -5.45
C SER A 150 6.85 -1.24 -4.24
N ALA A 151 6.20 -2.39 -4.10
CA ALA A 151 6.44 -3.30 -2.97
C ALA A 151 6.60 -2.52 -1.65
N CYS A 152 7.71 -2.70 -0.93
CA CYS A 152 7.94 -2.05 0.37
C CYS A 152 8.22 -0.54 0.29
N ASN A 153 8.48 -0.01 -0.90
CA ASN A 153 8.71 1.42 -1.10
C ASN A 153 7.43 2.09 -1.64
N GLY A 154 6.42 2.17 -0.80
CA GLY A 154 5.17 2.87 -1.09
C GLY A 154 4.13 2.07 -1.88
N GLY A 155 4.32 0.78 -2.11
CA GLY A 155 3.32 -0.10 -2.73
C GLY A 155 2.01 -0.13 -1.96
N ILE A 156 0.91 -0.32 -2.67
CA ILE A 156 -0.44 -0.27 -2.09
C ILE A 156 -0.87 -1.68 -1.69
N GLN A 157 -1.30 -1.84 -0.43
CA GLN A 157 -1.72 -3.15 0.11
C GLN A 157 -3.21 -3.36 0.16
N SER A 158 -3.97 -2.32 0.43
CA SER A 158 -5.41 -2.43 0.62
C SER A 158 -6.11 -1.15 0.24
N GLU A 159 -7.26 -1.30 -0.35
CA GLU A 159 -8.06 -0.20 -0.83
C GLU A 159 -9.53 -0.47 -0.61
N ARG A 160 -10.27 0.54 -0.23
CA ARG A 160 -11.72 0.48 -0.15
C ARG A 160 -12.35 1.87 -0.15
N LEU A 161 -13.53 1.97 -0.70
CA LEU A 161 -14.37 3.15 -0.56
C LEU A 161 -15.43 2.90 0.53
N ASP A 162 -15.58 3.84 1.46
CA ASP A 162 -16.60 3.82 2.51
C ASP A 162 -17.31 5.18 2.52
N GLY A 163 -18.44 5.25 1.87
CA GLY A 163 -19.13 6.51 1.59
C GLY A 163 -18.25 7.46 0.76
N ASP A 164 -17.97 8.64 1.30
CA ASP A 164 -17.11 9.65 0.66
C ASP A 164 -15.64 9.52 1.06
N ASN A 165 -15.27 8.47 1.77
CA ASN A 165 -13.91 8.26 2.25
C ASN A 165 -13.25 7.08 1.50
N PHE A 166 -12.17 7.36 0.82
CA PHE A 166 -11.31 6.34 0.25
C PHE A 166 -10.19 5.99 1.22
N MET A 167 -10.16 4.74 1.62
CA MET A 167 -9.16 4.22 2.57
C MET A 167 -8.15 3.37 1.81
N PHE A 168 -6.89 3.59 2.08
CA PHE A 168 -5.80 2.80 1.51
C PHE A 168 -4.62 2.69 2.46
N SER A 169 -3.79 1.68 2.26
CA SER A 169 -2.53 1.53 2.98
C SER A 169 -1.36 1.43 2.03
N ARG A 170 -0.23 2.02 2.44
CA ARG A 170 1.02 2.01 1.70
C ARG A 170 2.13 1.37 2.53
N GLU A 171 2.90 0.52 1.88
CA GLU A 171 4.09 -0.09 2.46
C GLU A 171 5.18 0.94 2.72
N LEU A 172 5.92 0.74 3.78
CA LEU A 172 6.96 1.67 4.22
C LEU A 172 8.28 0.96 4.44
N THR A 173 9.31 1.52 3.84
CA THR A 173 10.71 1.28 4.20
C THR A 173 11.08 2.09 5.47
N PRO A 174 12.24 1.85 6.09
CA PRO A 174 12.74 2.67 7.21
C PRO A 174 12.75 4.17 6.95
N PRO A 175 13.31 4.69 5.82
CA PRO A 175 13.27 6.12 5.55
C PRO A 175 11.84 6.64 5.32
N ASP A 176 10.95 5.85 4.68
CA ASP A 176 9.56 6.26 4.48
C ASP A 176 8.81 6.42 5.80
N LEU A 177 9.03 5.49 6.75
CA LEU A 177 8.45 5.59 8.09
C LEU A 177 8.88 6.89 8.80
N LEU A 178 10.15 7.23 8.71
CA LEU A 178 10.67 8.47 9.30
C LEU A 178 10.20 9.73 8.57
N ALA A 179 10.02 9.65 7.25
CA ALA A 179 9.53 10.77 6.43
C ALA A 179 8.06 11.12 6.72
N LEU A 180 7.29 10.24 7.37
CA LEU A 180 5.94 10.59 7.85
C LEU A 180 5.95 11.60 8.99
N SER A 181 7.08 11.76 9.68
CA SER A 181 7.21 12.77 10.74
C SER A 181 7.30 14.18 10.16
N ILE A 182 6.70 15.11 10.86
CA ILE A 182 6.78 16.54 10.57
C ILE A 182 8.10 17.20 11.06
N ASP A 183 9.03 16.43 11.65
CA ASP A 183 10.31 16.96 12.14
C ASP A 183 11.24 17.33 10.99
N PRO A 184 11.42 18.64 10.68
CA PRO A 184 12.24 19.07 9.55
C PRO A 184 13.75 18.85 9.75
N ARG A 185 14.15 18.34 10.92
CA ARG A 185 15.56 18.08 11.26
C ARG A 185 16.00 16.67 10.85
N LEU A 186 15.10 15.86 10.30
CA LEU A 186 15.39 14.54 9.78
C LEU A 186 15.71 14.65 8.28
N GLU A 187 16.91 15.04 7.96
CA GLU A 187 17.44 14.95 6.60
C GLU A 187 18.29 13.70 6.48
N LEU A 188 17.74 12.70 5.80
CA LEU A 188 18.42 11.43 5.56
C LEU A 188 18.73 11.30 4.06
N SER A 189 19.90 10.79 3.74
CA SER A 189 20.25 10.43 2.36
C SER A 189 19.62 9.09 2.01
N PRO A 190 18.64 9.02 1.09
CA PRO A 190 18.09 7.76 0.63
C PRO A 190 19.22 6.85 0.13
N ASN A 191 19.14 5.57 0.47
CA ASN A 191 20.10 4.52 0.08
C ASN A 191 21.55 4.65 0.65
N GLU A 192 21.86 5.66 1.46
CA GLU A 192 23.13 5.75 2.17
C GLU A 192 22.97 5.58 3.67
N ASP A 193 21.96 6.18 4.23
CA ASP A 193 21.69 6.21 5.67
C ASP A 193 20.83 5.05 6.14
N LEU A 194 19.79 4.74 5.38
CA LEU A 194 18.83 3.67 5.64
C LEU A 194 18.46 2.93 4.35
N GLU A 195 18.04 1.69 4.50
CA GLU A 195 17.59 0.87 3.40
C GLU A 195 16.25 1.39 2.84
N ALA A 196 16.27 1.94 1.62
CA ALA A 196 15.11 2.48 0.94
C ALA A 196 14.49 1.50 -0.09
N MET A 197 15.30 0.54 -0.57
CA MET A 197 14.84 -0.52 -1.46
C MET A 197 14.91 -1.83 -0.70
N SER A 198 13.80 -2.27 -0.18
CA SER A 198 13.76 -3.44 0.67
C SER A 198 12.83 -4.50 0.11
N ASP A 199 13.27 -5.74 0.14
CA ASP A 199 12.40 -6.89 -0.03
C ASP A 199 11.55 -7.14 1.22
N SER A 200 11.82 -6.38 2.29
CA SER A 200 11.14 -6.49 3.56
C SER A 200 10.51 -5.16 3.95
N CYS A 201 9.20 -5.15 4.08
CA CYS A 201 8.46 -4.00 4.57
C CYS A 201 8.56 -3.93 6.10
N TYR A 202 8.74 -2.74 6.65
CA TYR A 202 8.79 -2.52 8.10
C TYR A 202 7.43 -2.13 8.66
N ALA A 203 6.65 -1.43 7.88
CA ALA A 203 5.35 -0.92 8.33
C ALA A 203 4.42 -0.68 7.15
N ALA A 204 3.15 -0.43 7.46
CA ALA A 204 2.17 0.10 6.52
C ALA A 204 1.49 1.34 7.09
N ALA A 205 1.49 2.44 6.34
CA ALA A 205 0.76 3.66 6.68
C ALA A 205 -0.68 3.57 6.16
N ASN A 206 -1.65 3.76 7.05
CA ASN A 206 -3.07 3.78 6.72
C ASN A 206 -3.55 5.21 6.52
N TYR A 207 -4.12 5.49 5.37
CA TYR A 207 -4.64 6.79 4.98
C TYR A 207 -6.14 6.77 4.79
N VAL A 208 -6.75 7.91 5.00
CA VAL A 208 -8.11 8.22 4.58
C VAL A 208 -8.06 9.47 3.70
N TYR A 209 -8.59 9.36 2.50
CA TYR A 209 -8.82 10.49 1.62
C TYR A 209 -10.31 10.82 1.58
N SER A 210 -10.67 12.02 2.02
CA SER A 210 -12.04 12.51 1.94
C SER A 210 -12.29 13.17 0.58
N LEU A 211 -13.17 12.56 -0.23
CA LEU A 211 -13.56 13.08 -1.54
C LEU A 211 -14.25 14.44 -1.42
N THR A 212 -15.06 14.65 -0.39
CA THR A 212 -15.79 15.91 -0.18
C THR A 212 -14.91 17.04 0.32
N GLN A 213 -13.86 16.74 1.10
CA GLN A 213 -12.94 17.73 1.66
C GLN A 213 -11.69 17.91 0.80
N ASN A 214 -11.47 17.05 -0.18
CA ASN A 214 -10.24 16.97 -0.98
C ASN A 214 -8.99 16.97 -0.09
N ARG A 215 -8.99 16.09 0.92
CA ARG A 215 -7.93 16.01 1.94
C ARG A 215 -7.58 14.58 2.28
N GLN A 216 -6.29 14.33 2.34
CA GLN A 216 -5.72 13.08 2.83
C GLN A 216 -5.21 13.24 4.25
N ASP A 217 -5.58 12.30 5.11
CA ASP A 217 -5.12 12.24 6.49
C ASP A 217 -4.44 10.89 6.75
N LEU A 218 -3.28 10.93 7.41
CA LEU A 218 -2.65 9.74 7.99
C LEU A 218 -3.43 9.37 9.26
N VAL A 219 -3.97 8.15 9.29
CA VAL A 219 -4.77 7.64 10.43
C VAL A 219 -3.89 6.92 11.43
N SER A 220 -3.07 6.01 10.94
CA SER A 220 -2.18 5.20 11.76
C SER A 220 -1.07 4.59 10.92
N VAL A 221 -0.03 4.11 11.59
CA VAL A 221 1.00 3.26 10.98
C VAL A 221 0.99 1.92 11.70
N ARG A 222 0.83 0.84 10.97
CA ARG A 222 0.96 -0.53 11.47
C ARG A 222 2.40 -0.97 11.30
N LEU A 223 3.07 -1.31 12.39
CA LEU A 223 4.39 -1.93 12.34
C LEU A 223 4.23 -3.44 12.09
N TYR A 224 5.10 -4.02 11.29
CA TYR A 224 5.13 -5.48 11.14
C TYR A 224 5.78 -6.10 12.36
N ASP A 225 5.18 -7.18 12.84
CA ASP A 225 5.50 -7.81 14.12
C ASP A 225 6.68 -8.80 14.06
N GLU A 226 7.23 -9.02 12.90
CA GLU A 226 8.46 -9.78 12.75
C GLU A 226 9.67 -8.94 13.16
N PRO A 227 10.42 -9.37 14.21
CA PRO A 227 11.60 -8.66 14.62
C PRO A 227 12.63 -8.64 13.49
N VAL A 228 13.08 -7.44 13.16
CA VAL A 228 14.08 -7.26 12.11
C VAL A 228 15.43 -7.74 12.63
N GLN A 229 15.99 -8.73 11.95
CA GLN A 229 17.31 -9.24 12.27
C GLN A 229 18.38 -8.40 11.56
N ASP A 230 19.42 -8.06 12.32
CA ASP A 230 20.63 -7.46 11.72
C ASP A 230 21.37 -8.53 10.92
N GLU A 231 21.04 -8.68 9.66
CA GLU A 231 21.78 -9.55 8.75
C GLU A 231 23.18 -8.95 8.53
N LYS A 232 24.18 -9.73 8.88
CA LYS A 232 25.59 -9.33 8.72
C LYS A 232 25.89 -9.01 7.25
N GLY A 233 26.24 -7.77 6.95
CA GLY A 233 26.49 -7.26 5.60
C GLY A 233 25.36 -6.37 5.05
N ARG A 234 24.13 -6.53 5.50
CA ARG A 234 23.01 -5.66 5.09
C ARG A 234 23.00 -4.36 5.90
N THR A 235 23.20 -4.48 7.23
CA THR A 235 23.28 -3.34 8.13
C THR A 235 24.59 -2.54 8.00
N GLU A 236 25.70 -3.22 7.61
CA GLU A 236 26.99 -2.55 7.38
C GLU A 236 26.99 -1.60 6.17
N ARG A 237 26.04 -1.79 5.26
CA ARG A 237 25.91 -0.95 4.05
C ARG A 237 25.32 0.42 4.36
N TYR A 238 24.43 0.50 5.34
CA TYR A 238 23.66 1.70 5.65
C TYR A 238 24.05 2.23 7.02
N ARG A 239 24.37 3.50 7.09
CA ARG A 239 24.98 4.16 8.27
C ARG A 239 24.17 3.98 9.55
N TYR A 240 22.85 4.07 9.47
CA TYR A 240 21.96 4.07 10.65
C TYR A 240 21.06 2.86 10.76
N GLN A 241 21.14 1.89 9.88
CA GLN A 241 20.23 0.76 9.85
C GLN A 241 20.20 -0.05 11.15
N SER A 242 21.35 -0.38 11.71
CA SER A 242 21.42 -1.11 13.00
C SER A 242 20.77 -0.33 14.15
N CYS A 243 20.94 0.99 14.17
CA CYS A 243 20.31 1.83 15.18
C CYS A 243 18.80 1.89 15.01
N PHE A 244 18.33 2.02 13.77
CA PHE A 244 16.91 1.97 13.43
C PHE A 244 16.30 0.63 13.85
N ASN A 245 16.89 -0.50 13.46
CA ASN A 245 16.39 -1.84 13.78
C ASN A 245 16.29 -2.06 15.29
N ARG A 246 17.29 -1.62 16.07
CA ARG A 246 17.25 -1.69 17.52
C ARG A 246 16.06 -0.89 18.10
N LEU A 247 15.86 0.34 17.65
CA LEU A 247 14.76 1.18 18.10
C LEU A 247 13.41 0.58 17.69
N PHE A 248 13.28 0.09 16.47
CA PHE A 248 12.09 -0.57 15.95
C PHE A 248 11.72 -1.79 16.81
N ASN A 249 12.69 -2.67 17.06
CA ASN A 249 12.50 -3.86 17.89
C ASN A 249 12.16 -3.51 19.36
N GLU A 250 12.63 -2.37 19.89
CA GLU A 250 12.19 -1.87 21.20
C GLU A 250 10.69 -1.54 21.22
N TYR A 251 10.15 -0.96 20.15
CA TYR A 251 8.71 -0.68 20.06
C TYR A 251 7.92 -1.98 20.01
N LEU A 252 8.33 -2.94 19.17
CA LEU A 252 7.68 -4.25 19.09
C LEU A 252 7.73 -5.00 20.43
N SER A 253 8.86 -5.00 21.14
CA SER A 253 9.01 -5.68 22.43
C SER A 253 8.11 -5.11 23.53
N ARG A 254 7.64 -3.87 23.37
CA ARG A 254 6.65 -3.23 24.25
C ARG A 254 5.21 -3.48 23.80
N GLY A 255 5.00 -4.32 22.79
CA GLY A 255 3.68 -4.60 22.21
C GLY A 255 3.12 -3.46 21.35
N LYS A 256 3.98 -2.53 20.90
CA LYS A 256 3.57 -1.44 20.00
C LYS A 256 3.62 -1.92 18.56
N THR A 257 2.48 -2.36 18.05
CA THR A 257 2.31 -2.79 16.65
C THR A 257 1.53 -1.78 15.81
N ALA A 258 1.04 -0.71 16.42
CA ALA A 258 0.38 0.40 15.73
C ALA A 258 0.79 1.73 16.37
N LEU A 259 1.07 2.72 15.52
CA LEU A 259 1.42 4.08 15.91
C LEU A 259 0.37 5.06 15.39
N THR A 260 -0.04 5.99 16.24
CA THR A 260 -0.76 7.20 15.81
C THR A 260 0.22 8.16 15.13
N PRO A 261 -0.24 9.18 14.37
CA PRO A 261 0.64 10.19 13.79
C PRO A 261 1.57 10.84 14.82
N LYS A 262 1.07 11.13 16.03
CA LYS A 262 1.88 11.66 17.11
C LYS A 262 2.98 10.69 17.58
N GLU A 263 2.68 9.40 17.66
CA GLU A 263 3.66 8.38 18.04
C GLU A 263 4.71 8.15 16.94
N VAL A 264 4.37 8.42 15.67
CA VAL A 264 5.35 8.46 14.56
C VAL A 264 6.33 9.61 14.79
N ASP A 265 5.86 10.81 15.16
CA ASP A 265 6.73 11.93 15.50
C ASP A 265 7.64 11.60 16.70
N GLU A 266 7.09 10.93 17.72
CA GLU A 266 7.86 10.48 18.89
C GLU A 266 8.92 9.43 18.51
N PHE A 267 8.58 8.50 17.60
CA PHE A 267 9.53 7.52 17.08
C PHE A 267 10.67 8.19 16.32
N ALA A 268 10.34 9.11 15.42
CA ALA A 268 11.30 9.87 14.62
C ALA A 268 12.22 10.73 15.49
N ALA A 269 11.68 11.40 16.50
CA ALA A 269 12.46 12.17 17.46
C ALA A 269 13.44 11.28 18.24
N ARG A 270 13.00 10.09 18.69
CA ARG A 270 13.88 9.13 19.37
C ARG A 270 14.97 8.60 18.44
N PHE A 271 14.64 8.34 17.17
CA PHE A 271 15.64 7.94 16.18
C PHE A 271 16.70 9.02 16.00
N ARG A 272 16.30 10.28 15.80
CA ARG A 272 17.21 11.41 15.71
C ARG A 272 18.15 11.48 16.93
N ASP A 273 17.56 11.46 18.14
CA ASP A 273 18.32 11.66 19.38
C ASP A 273 19.24 10.48 19.71
N ALA A 274 18.91 9.28 19.27
CA ALA A 274 19.68 8.06 19.58
C ALA A 274 20.66 7.65 18.47
N CYS A 275 20.38 8.01 17.21
CA CYS A 275 21.11 7.50 16.05
C CYS A 275 21.92 8.57 15.33
N LEU A 276 21.41 9.82 15.25
CA LEU A 276 22.13 10.88 14.55
C LEU A 276 23.14 11.57 15.48
N THR A 277 24.28 11.92 14.95
CA THR A 277 25.24 12.75 15.69
C THR A 277 24.80 14.22 15.69
N PRO A 278 25.23 15.04 16.68
CA PRO A 278 24.87 16.47 16.71
C PRO A 278 25.27 17.26 15.45
N ALA A 279 26.25 16.80 14.70
CA ALA A 279 26.69 17.43 13.44
C ALA A 279 25.75 17.12 12.26
N GLU A 280 24.94 16.07 12.38
CA GLU A 280 24.01 15.59 11.35
C GLU A 280 22.56 16.06 11.60
N VAL A 281 22.32 16.72 12.75
CA VAL A 281 21.02 17.30 13.07
C VAL A 281 20.98 18.71 12.45
N VAL A 282 20.17 18.87 11.42
CA VAL A 282 19.95 20.18 10.80
C VAL A 282 19.30 21.12 11.83
N PRO A 283 19.87 22.31 12.08
CA PRO A 283 19.25 23.27 12.98
C PRO A 283 17.86 23.66 12.43
N ALA A 284 16.85 23.64 13.30
CA ALA A 284 15.51 24.08 12.92
C ALA A 284 15.59 25.48 12.30
N ALA A 285 15.05 25.64 11.08
CA ALA A 285 15.00 26.93 10.43
C ALA A 285 14.31 27.94 11.37
N ALA A 286 14.96 29.08 11.62
CA ALA A 286 14.36 30.12 12.41
C ALA A 286 13.02 30.54 11.77
N PRO A 287 11.95 30.77 12.56
CA PRO A 287 10.68 31.18 12.00
C PRO A 287 10.90 32.47 11.20
N VAL A 288 10.57 32.41 9.91
CA VAL A 288 10.60 33.59 9.03
C VAL A 288 9.55 34.55 9.61
N GLY A 289 10.03 35.59 10.28
CA GLY A 289 9.19 36.63 10.86
C GLY A 289 8.31 37.23 9.77
N LYS A 290 7.01 37.29 10.07
CA LYS A 290 6.01 37.98 9.25
C LYS A 290 6.16 39.49 9.41
#